data_557f40ac4a76fb89e1e5b596a8d608c9
#
_entry.id   557f40ac4a76fb89e1e5b596a8d608c9
#
_cell.length_a   1.000
_cell.length_b   1.000
_cell.length_c   1.000
_cell.angle_alpha   90.00
_cell.angle_beta   90.00
_cell.angle_gamma   90.00
#
_symmetry.space_group_name_H-M   'P 1'
#
loop_
_entity.id
_entity.type
_entity.pdbx_description
1 polymer ?
#
loop_
_entity_poly.entity_id
_entity_poly.type
_entity_poly.pdbx_seq_one_letter_code
_entity_poly.pdbx_strand_id
1 'polypeptide(L)'
;MSARPRVVLVGPPGSGKSTVAHALAGRWHLAERDTDADVEAVAGKPVADIFVEDGEPRFRELEHEAVRLALAEHDGVLALGGGAVLHPATQEALAAYRESGGVVVFLDVSLTHAAPRVGFNQSRPLLLGNPRAKWQALMTERRPVYEAVATVVVSTDGIGPAVVAERIEAALADRRTGEPAADGGAGEDRSEA
;
A
#
# COMPACT_ATOMS: atom_id res chain seq x y z
N MET A 1 -8.32 25.37 0.85
CA MET A 1 -8.35 24.07 0.13
C MET A 1 -8.16 23.01 1.19
N SER A 2 -9.07 22.01 1.26
CA SER A 2 -8.92 20.91 2.23
C SER A 2 -7.65 20.12 1.89
N ALA A 3 -6.80 19.86 2.88
CA ALA A 3 -5.65 18.98 2.71
C ALA A 3 -6.16 17.59 2.31
N ARG A 4 -5.55 16.98 1.32
CA ARG A 4 -5.80 15.57 0.95
C ARG A 4 -4.53 14.97 0.36
N PRO A 5 -4.26 13.69 0.56
CA PRO A 5 -3.08 13.06 -0.02
C PRO A 5 -3.03 13.23 -1.54
N ARG A 6 -1.83 13.46 -2.07
CA ARG A 6 -1.59 13.44 -3.51
C ARG A 6 -1.73 12.04 -4.08
N VAL A 7 -1.31 11.03 -3.29
CA VAL A 7 -1.45 9.62 -3.61
C VAL A 7 -1.51 8.81 -2.32
N VAL A 8 -2.29 7.74 -2.34
CA VAL A 8 -2.36 6.74 -1.26
C VAL A 8 -1.78 5.43 -1.75
N LEU A 9 -0.84 4.86 -1.01
CA LEU A 9 -0.21 3.57 -1.31
C LEU A 9 -0.80 2.47 -0.44
N VAL A 10 -1.30 1.42 -1.08
CA VAL A 10 -1.82 0.21 -0.42
C VAL A 10 -1.06 -1.03 -0.90
N GLY A 11 -1.11 -2.11 -0.16
CA GLY A 11 -0.47 -3.37 -0.55
C GLY A 11 -0.02 -4.21 0.65
N PRO A 12 0.41 -5.45 0.41
CA PRO A 12 0.78 -6.39 1.46
C PRO A 12 2.09 -6.01 2.16
N PRO A 13 2.41 -6.67 3.28
CA PRO A 13 3.76 -6.63 3.85
C PRO A 13 4.81 -7.02 2.80
N GLY A 14 5.91 -6.26 2.74
CA GLY A 14 6.99 -6.49 1.79
C GLY A 14 6.78 -5.89 0.39
N SER A 15 5.65 -5.24 0.11
CA SER A 15 5.43 -4.52 -1.17
C SER A 15 6.27 -3.24 -1.30
N GLY A 16 6.85 -2.73 -0.20
CA GLY A 16 7.75 -1.57 -0.23
C GLY A 16 7.04 -0.22 -0.09
N LYS A 17 5.82 -0.17 0.45
CA LYS A 17 5.03 1.07 0.58
C LYS A 17 5.80 2.24 1.20
N SER A 18 6.36 2.06 2.38
CA SER A 18 7.09 3.14 3.08
C SER A 18 8.32 3.60 2.28
N THR A 19 9.06 2.66 1.65
CA THR A 19 10.23 2.99 0.83
C THR A 19 9.83 3.73 -0.46
N VAL A 20 8.73 3.33 -1.10
CA VAL A 20 8.19 4.00 -2.30
C VAL A 20 7.60 5.35 -1.93
N ALA A 21 6.91 5.45 -0.77
CA ALA A 21 6.40 6.72 -0.26
C ALA A 21 7.55 7.73 -0.09
N HIS A 22 8.65 7.30 0.54
CA HIS A 22 9.85 8.12 0.69
C HIS A 22 10.42 8.58 -0.66
N ALA A 23 10.54 7.67 -1.63
CA ALA A 23 11.04 8.00 -2.97
C ALA A 23 10.14 9.01 -3.70
N LEU A 24 8.82 8.83 -3.65
CA LEU A 24 7.85 9.75 -4.26
C LEU A 24 7.84 11.11 -3.56
N ALA A 25 7.85 11.13 -2.23
CA ALA A 25 7.87 12.35 -1.43
C ALA A 25 9.11 13.20 -1.76
N GLY A 26 10.29 12.57 -1.84
CA GLY A 26 11.52 13.24 -2.25
C GLY A 26 11.46 13.82 -3.66
N ARG A 27 10.93 13.08 -4.63
CA ARG A 27 10.79 13.54 -6.03
C ARG A 27 9.80 14.70 -6.18
N TRP A 28 8.75 14.70 -5.36
CA TRP A 28 7.70 15.73 -5.43
C TRP A 28 7.90 16.88 -4.47
N HIS A 29 8.93 16.83 -3.62
CA HIS A 29 9.17 17.79 -2.54
C HIS A 29 7.94 17.92 -1.62
N LEU A 30 7.33 16.78 -1.29
CA LEU A 30 6.19 16.67 -0.40
C LEU A 30 6.56 15.87 0.86
N ALA A 31 5.72 15.96 1.89
CA ALA A 31 5.82 15.10 3.06
C ALA A 31 5.33 13.68 2.75
N GLU A 32 5.86 12.70 3.48
CA GLU A 32 5.33 11.34 3.56
C GLU A 32 4.67 11.11 4.92
N ARG A 33 3.65 10.26 4.96
CA ARG A 33 3.00 9.80 6.18
C ARG A 33 2.74 8.31 6.09
N ASP A 34 2.97 7.58 7.18
CA ASP A 34 2.72 6.14 7.28
C ASP A 34 1.76 5.89 8.44
N THR A 35 0.62 5.26 8.18
CA THR A 35 -0.40 5.04 9.22
C THR A 35 0.02 4.03 10.29
N ASP A 36 0.96 3.11 9.99
CA ASP A 36 1.52 2.24 11.04
C ASP A 36 2.32 3.07 12.05
N ALA A 37 3.10 4.07 11.58
CA ALA A 37 3.81 5.00 12.46
C ALA A 37 2.86 5.88 13.29
N ASP A 38 1.75 6.33 12.71
CA ASP A 38 0.72 7.08 13.44
C ASP A 38 0.11 6.24 14.58
N VAL A 39 -0.19 4.96 14.30
CA VAL A 39 -0.72 4.02 15.30
C VAL A 39 0.28 3.84 16.45
N GLU A 40 1.56 3.63 16.15
CA GLU A 40 2.61 3.49 17.15
C GLU A 40 2.76 4.77 18.00
N ALA A 41 2.70 5.94 17.36
CA ALA A 41 2.78 7.22 18.06
C ALA A 41 1.61 7.44 19.04
N VAL A 42 0.38 7.07 18.64
CA VAL A 42 -0.82 7.17 19.50
C VAL A 42 -0.78 6.14 20.62
N ALA A 43 -0.37 4.89 20.32
CA ALA A 43 -0.33 3.82 21.30
C ALA A 43 0.86 3.93 22.27
N GLY A 44 1.90 4.67 21.90
CA GLY A 44 3.15 4.78 22.67
C GLY A 44 3.98 3.49 22.69
N LYS A 45 3.70 2.56 21.77
CA LYS A 45 4.36 1.24 21.66
C LYS A 45 4.31 0.68 20.24
N PRO A 46 5.22 -0.23 19.87
CA PRO A 46 5.26 -0.85 18.56
C PRO A 46 3.97 -1.62 18.23
N VAL A 47 3.62 -1.72 16.94
CA VAL A 47 2.45 -2.48 16.45
C VAL A 47 2.44 -3.92 16.99
N ALA A 48 3.61 -4.58 17.05
CA ALA A 48 3.70 -5.94 17.59
C ALA A 48 3.23 -6.04 19.05
N ASP A 49 3.56 -5.06 19.88
CA ASP A 49 3.18 -5.03 21.29
C ASP A 49 1.69 -4.71 21.46
N ILE A 50 1.12 -3.86 20.60
CA ILE A 50 -0.34 -3.60 20.57
C ILE A 50 -1.10 -4.91 20.32
N PHE A 51 -0.65 -5.73 19.36
CA PHE A 51 -1.28 -7.03 19.07
C PHE A 51 -1.22 -8.00 20.26
N VAL A 52 -0.09 -8.02 20.98
CA VAL A 52 0.12 -8.94 22.10
C VAL A 52 -0.63 -8.50 23.36
N GLU A 53 -0.60 -7.20 23.67
CA GLU A 53 -1.09 -6.66 24.92
C GLU A 53 -2.56 -6.22 24.83
N ASP A 54 -2.95 -5.56 23.74
CA ASP A 54 -4.28 -4.95 23.59
C ASP A 54 -5.19 -5.76 22.63
N GLY A 55 -4.59 -6.65 21.85
CA GLY A 55 -5.29 -7.51 20.88
C GLY A 55 -5.57 -6.86 19.52
N GLU A 56 -5.87 -7.71 18.54
CA GLU A 56 -6.16 -7.27 17.17
C GLU A 56 -7.33 -6.29 17.06
N PRO A 57 -8.47 -6.43 17.78
CA PRO A 57 -9.57 -5.48 17.68
C PRO A 57 -9.13 -4.05 18.01
N ARG A 58 -8.34 -3.87 19.08
CA ARG A 58 -7.85 -2.55 19.45
C ARG A 58 -6.90 -1.97 18.42
N PHE A 59 -6.02 -2.79 17.86
CA PHE A 59 -5.15 -2.37 16.76
C PHE A 59 -5.97 -1.88 15.56
N ARG A 60 -7.04 -2.59 15.17
CA ARG A 60 -7.89 -2.23 14.02
C ARG A 60 -8.65 -0.91 14.23
N GLU A 61 -9.07 -0.62 15.45
CA GLU A 61 -9.67 0.68 15.79
C GLU A 61 -8.65 1.83 15.59
N LEU A 62 -7.43 1.66 16.12
CA LEU A 62 -6.36 2.64 15.98
C LEU A 62 -5.95 2.81 14.51
N GLU A 63 -5.81 1.73 13.78
CA GLU A 63 -5.47 1.72 12.34
C GLU A 63 -6.50 2.47 11.51
N HIS A 64 -7.81 2.21 11.75
CA HIS A 64 -8.88 2.92 11.05
C HIS A 64 -8.88 4.41 11.36
N GLU A 65 -8.73 4.79 12.62
CA GLU A 65 -8.69 6.21 13.00
C GLU A 65 -7.47 6.93 12.42
N ALA A 66 -6.30 6.27 12.40
CA ALA A 66 -5.10 6.82 11.76
C ALA A 66 -5.33 7.08 10.25
N VAL A 67 -5.98 6.14 9.55
CA VAL A 67 -6.33 6.33 8.13
C VAL A 67 -7.28 7.49 7.94
N ARG A 68 -8.34 7.58 8.75
CA ARG A 68 -9.34 8.65 8.69
C ARG A 68 -8.69 10.03 8.85
N LEU A 69 -7.84 10.19 9.85
CA LEU A 69 -7.11 11.43 10.11
C LEU A 69 -6.13 11.74 8.97
N ALA A 70 -5.35 10.75 8.52
CA ALA A 70 -4.38 10.94 7.47
C ALA A 70 -5.03 11.37 6.14
N LEU A 71 -6.18 10.81 5.77
CA LEU A 71 -6.91 11.21 4.57
C LEU A 71 -7.46 12.64 4.64
N ALA A 72 -7.74 13.15 5.85
CA ALA A 72 -8.30 14.48 6.06
C ALA A 72 -7.23 15.59 6.20
N GLU A 73 -6.03 15.24 6.69
CA GLU A 73 -5.05 16.22 7.16
C GLU A 73 -3.75 16.25 6.32
N HIS A 74 -3.43 15.14 5.64
CA HIS A 74 -2.17 15.00 4.91
C HIS A 74 -2.33 15.38 3.44
N ASP A 75 -1.38 16.15 2.89
CA ASP A 75 -1.38 16.63 1.50
C ASP A 75 -0.27 16.03 0.62
N GLY A 76 0.54 15.12 1.20
CA GLY A 76 1.68 14.50 0.53
C GLY A 76 1.41 13.06 0.07
N VAL A 77 2.39 12.19 0.29
CA VAL A 77 2.33 10.75 -0.02
C VAL A 77 1.92 9.98 1.23
N LEU A 78 0.82 9.24 1.15
CA LEU A 78 0.28 8.46 2.27
C LEU A 78 0.48 6.97 2.04
N ALA A 79 1.17 6.29 2.95
CA ALA A 79 1.26 4.83 3.00
C ALA A 79 0.31 4.27 4.06
N LEU A 80 -0.52 3.30 3.70
CA LEU A 80 -1.41 2.63 4.64
C LEU A 80 -0.80 1.35 5.19
N GLY A 81 -1.13 1.03 6.44
CA GLY A 81 -0.86 -0.27 7.02
C GLY A 81 -1.41 -1.41 6.15
N GLY A 82 -0.70 -2.55 6.13
CA GLY A 82 -1.04 -3.64 5.19
C GLY A 82 -2.44 -4.26 5.40
N GLY A 83 -3.05 -4.08 6.55
CA GLY A 83 -4.40 -4.56 6.87
C GLY A 83 -5.47 -3.48 6.83
N ALA A 84 -5.11 -2.23 6.73
CA ALA A 84 -6.02 -1.08 6.87
C ALA A 84 -7.21 -1.14 5.91
N VAL A 85 -6.99 -1.64 4.68
CA VAL A 85 -8.04 -1.78 3.66
C VAL A 85 -9.09 -2.84 3.98
N LEU A 86 -8.88 -3.69 5.00
CA LEU A 86 -9.87 -4.71 5.39
C LEU A 86 -11.05 -4.11 6.18
N HIS A 87 -10.86 -2.95 6.80
CA HIS A 87 -11.91 -2.30 7.55
C HIS A 87 -12.93 -1.65 6.60
N PRO A 88 -14.25 -1.96 6.70
CA PRO A 88 -15.26 -1.43 5.80
C PRO A 88 -15.28 0.10 5.69
N ALA A 89 -15.18 0.80 6.82
CA ALA A 89 -15.16 2.26 6.81
C ALA A 89 -13.88 2.85 6.19
N THR A 90 -12.77 2.12 6.18
CA THR A 90 -11.57 2.51 5.41
C THR A 90 -11.83 2.37 3.91
N GLN A 91 -12.51 1.31 3.48
CA GLN A 91 -12.89 1.14 2.06
C GLN A 91 -13.84 2.26 1.60
N GLU A 92 -14.82 2.62 2.42
CA GLU A 92 -15.73 3.76 2.15
C GLU A 92 -14.96 5.09 2.06
N ALA A 93 -14.04 5.35 3.00
CA ALA A 93 -13.20 6.55 2.98
C ALA A 93 -12.31 6.62 1.73
N LEU A 94 -11.73 5.48 1.31
CA LEU A 94 -10.94 5.40 0.08
C LEU A 94 -11.81 5.55 -1.17
N ALA A 95 -13.05 5.07 -1.16
CA ALA A 95 -14.00 5.27 -2.25
C ALA A 95 -14.33 6.77 -2.41
N ALA A 96 -14.70 7.45 -1.32
CA ALA A 96 -14.94 8.89 -1.32
C ALA A 96 -13.71 9.71 -1.75
N TYR A 97 -12.52 9.30 -1.31
CA TYR A 97 -11.26 9.92 -1.73
C TYR A 97 -11.06 9.78 -3.26
N ARG A 98 -11.33 8.60 -3.85
CA ARG A 98 -11.25 8.37 -5.30
C ARG A 98 -12.30 9.16 -6.08
N GLU A 99 -13.53 9.21 -5.60
CA GLU A 99 -14.63 10.01 -6.20
C GLU A 99 -14.28 11.50 -6.25
N SER A 100 -13.54 12.00 -5.26
CA SER A 100 -12.99 13.36 -5.26
C SER A 100 -11.78 13.56 -6.18
N GLY A 101 -11.42 12.56 -6.99
CA GLY A 101 -10.27 12.59 -7.92
C GLY A 101 -8.95 12.16 -7.28
N GLY A 102 -8.97 11.56 -6.09
CA GLY A 102 -7.80 10.96 -5.44
C GLY A 102 -7.33 9.69 -6.14
N VAL A 103 -6.06 9.35 -5.96
CA VAL A 103 -5.47 8.15 -6.57
C VAL A 103 -4.97 7.20 -5.48
N VAL A 104 -5.46 5.96 -5.53
CA VAL A 104 -4.99 4.86 -4.70
C VAL A 104 -4.15 3.92 -5.56
N VAL A 105 -2.91 3.70 -5.18
CA VAL A 105 -1.97 2.81 -5.88
C VAL A 105 -1.79 1.52 -5.09
N PHE A 106 -2.16 0.42 -5.69
CA PHE A 106 -1.82 -0.91 -5.16
C PHE A 106 -0.41 -1.30 -5.60
N LEU A 107 0.50 -1.42 -4.65
CA LEU A 107 1.84 -1.96 -4.85
C LEU A 107 1.78 -3.47 -4.78
N ASP A 108 1.68 -4.10 -5.94
CA ASP A 108 1.65 -5.55 -6.06
C ASP A 108 3.05 -6.15 -5.96
N VAL A 109 3.15 -7.28 -5.26
CA VAL A 109 4.40 -8.01 -5.07
C VAL A 109 4.14 -9.51 -5.01
N SER A 110 4.97 -10.30 -5.67
CA SER A 110 4.96 -11.75 -5.54
C SER A 110 5.59 -12.21 -4.23
N LEU A 111 5.23 -13.43 -3.79
CA LEU A 111 5.86 -14.04 -2.60
C LEU A 111 7.39 -14.08 -2.72
N THR A 112 7.91 -14.39 -3.90
CA THR A 112 9.36 -14.49 -4.14
C THR A 112 10.09 -13.20 -3.81
N HIS A 113 9.50 -12.04 -4.15
CA HIS A 113 10.10 -10.73 -3.91
C HIS A 113 9.71 -10.13 -2.56
N ALA A 114 8.55 -10.48 -2.02
CA ALA A 114 8.14 -10.05 -0.68
C ALA A 114 8.94 -10.76 0.43
N ALA A 115 9.21 -12.06 0.27
CA ALA A 115 9.82 -12.89 1.31
C ALA A 115 11.14 -12.34 1.87
N PRO A 116 12.12 -11.91 1.06
CA PRO A 116 13.35 -11.31 1.58
C PRO A 116 13.13 -9.98 2.29
N ARG A 117 12.12 -9.21 1.86
CA ARG A 117 11.82 -7.85 2.37
C ARG A 117 11.05 -7.89 3.69
N VAL A 118 10.24 -8.91 3.91
CA VAL A 118 9.41 -9.05 5.14
C VAL A 118 10.28 -9.42 6.36
N GLY A 119 11.50 -9.92 6.14
CA GLY A 119 12.37 -10.37 7.23
C GLY A 119 11.65 -11.45 8.05
N PHE A 120 11.56 -12.68 7.53
CA PHE A 120 10.89 -13.79 8.24
C PHE A 120 11.45 -14.09 9.63
N ASN A 121 12.49 -13.38 10.05
CA ASN A 121 13.15 -13.50 11.34
C ASN A 121 12.77 -12.40 12.34
N GLN A 122 11.90 -11.45 12.00
CA GLN A 122 11.51 -10.36 12.90
C GLN A 122 10.00 -10.39 13.16
N SER A 123 9.65 -10.10 14.38
CA SER A 123 8.36 -10.13 15.08
C SER A 123 7.19 -9.48 14.34
N ARG A 124 6.68 -10.12 13.31
CA ARG A 124 5.35 -9.82 12.78
C ARG A 124 4.40 -10.91 13.28
N PRO A 125 3.51 -10.64 14.26
CA PRO A 125 2.64 -11.64 14.89
C PRO A 125 1.82 -12.45 13.89
N LEU A 126 1.38 -11.83 12.82
CA LEU A 126 0.57 -12.45 11.76
C LEU A 126 1.32 -13.48 10.91
N LEU A 127 2.66 -13.50 10.94
CA LEU A 127 3.49 -14.40 10.12
C LEU A 127 4.24 -15.47 10.95
N LEU A 128 3.96 -15.62 12.24
CA LEU A 128 4.61 -16.62 13.08
C LEU A 128 4.28 -18.07 12.64
N GLY A 129 5.27 -18.93 12.66
CA GLY A 129 5.17 -20.37 12.34
C GLY A 129 5.64 -20.68 10.90
N ASN A 130 4.76 -20.68 9.89
CA ASN A 130 5.13 -20.82 8.49
C ASN A 130 4.90 -19.47 7.73
N PRO A 131 5.89 -18.58 7.71
CA PRO A 131 5.70 -17.22 7.18
C PRO A 131 5.29 -17.18 5.71
N ARG A 132 5.81 -18.12 4.89
CA ARG A 132 5.47 -18.18 3.45
C ARG A 132 4.01 -18.57 3.22
N ALA A 133 3.55 -19.66 3.86
CA ALA A 133 2.17 -20.10 3.74
C ALA A 133 1.20 -19.05 4.29
N LYS A 134 1.54 -18.44 5.42
CA LYS A 134 0.71 -17.36 6.01
C LYS A 134 0.64 -16.13 5.14
N TRP A 135 1.77 -15.70 4.55
CA TRP A 135 1.80 -14.59 3.62
C TRP A 135 0.94 -14.91 2.38
N GLN A 136 1.02 -16.12 1.86
CA GLN A 136 0.23 -16.54 0.69
C GLN A 136 -1.27 -16.58 1.00
N ALA A 137 -1.66 -17.11 2.15
CA ALA A 137 -3.05 -17.09 2.62
C ALA A 137 -3.56 -15.66 2.79
N LEU A 138 -2.75 -14.79 3.41
CA LEU A 138 -3.03 -13.38 3.56
C LEU A 138 -3.24 -12.69 2.19
N MET A 139 -2.40 -13.00 1.19
CA MET A 139 -2.56 -12.43 -0.15
C MET A 139 -3.81 -12.95 -0.87
N THR A 140 -4.13 -14.23 -0.71
CA THR A 140 -5.35 -14.81 -1.29
C THR A 140 -6.60 -14.08 -0.77
N GLU A 141 -6.62 -13.77 0.52
CA GLU A 141 -7.72 -13.05 1.16
C GLU A 141 -7.76 -11.56 0.76
N ARG A 142 -6.59 -10.89 0.77
CA ARG A 142 -6.51 -9.41 0.69
C ARG A 142 -6.38 -8.87 -0.72
N ARG A 143 -5.84 -9.64 -1.66
CA ARG A 143 -5.66 -9.18 -3.05
C ARG A 143 -6.94 -8.61 -3.67
N PRO A 144 -8.12 -9.29 -3.59
CA PRO A 144 -9.35 -8.73 -4.14
C PRO A 144 -9.73 -7.38 -3.53
N VAL A 145 -9.42 -7.17 -2.24
CA VAL A 145 -9.69 -5.91 -1.55
C VAL A 145 -8.72 -4.82 -2.02
N TYR A 146 -7.42 -5.12 -2.14
CA TYR A 146 -6.45 -4.16 -2.69
C TYR A 146 -6.84 -3.73 -4.11
N GLU A 147 -7.22 -4.68 -4.96
CA GLU A 147 -7.66 -4.41 -6.34
C GLU A 147 -8.94 -3.56 -6.39
N ALA A 148 -9.90 -3.83 -5.51
CA ALA A 148 -11.16 -3.09 -5.45
C ALA A 148 -10.98 -1.63 -5.02
N VAL A 149 -10.08 -1.35 -4.07
CA VAL A 149 -9.82 0.02 -3.62
C VAL A 149 -8.84 0.77 -4.50
N ALA A 150 -8.07 0.07 -5.33
CA ALA A 150 -7.03 0.68 -6.16
C ALA A 150 -7.61 1.43 -7.36
N THR A 151 -6.90 2.48 -7.75
CA THR A 151 -7.09 3.20 -9.01
C THR A 151 -6.05 2.76 -10.04
N VAL A 152 -4.87 2.39 -9.56
CA VAL A 152 -3.71 1.95 -10.34
C VAL A 152 -3.06 0.79 -9.63
N VAL A 153 -2.58 -0.20 -10.38
CA VAL A 153 -1.79 -1.33 -9.86
C VAL A 153 -0.38 -1.23 -10.43
N VAL A 154 0.63 -1.30 -9.57
CA VAL A 154 2.05 -1.25 -9.98
C VAL A 154 2.80 -2.42 -9.36
N SER A 155 3.40 -3.27 -10.20
CA SER A 155 4.26 -4.34 -9.72
C SER A 155 5.59 -3.79 -9.20
N THR A 156 6.01 -4.31 -8.05
CA THR A 156 7.31 -3.98 -7.43
C THR A 156 8.34 -5.11 -7.54
N ASP A 157 8.02 -6.15 -8.29
CA ASP A 157 8.88 -7.32 -8.46
C ASP A 157 10.15 -6.97 -9.23
N GLY A 158 11.29 -7.28 -8.63
CA GLY A 158 12.60 -7.15 -9.27
C GLY A 158 13.08 -5.73 -9.57
N ILE A 159 12.33 -4.71 -9.12
CA ILE A 159 12.68 -3.29 -9.38
C ILE A 159 12.86 -2.51 -8.08
N GLY A 160 13.69 -1.47 -8.15
CA GLY A 160 13.96 -0.59 -7.03
C GLY A 160 12.87 0.49 -6.83
N PRO A 161 12.84 1.13 -5.65
CA PRO A 161 11.80 2.10 -5.30
C PRO A 161 11.77 3.32 -6.23
N ALA A 162 12.90 3.75 -6.75
CA ALA A 162 12.95 4.86 -7.71
C ALA A 162 12.21 4.54 -9.01
N VAL A 163 12.40 3.32 -9.54
CA VAL A 163 11.70 2.87 -10.76
C VAL A 163 10.20 2.67 -10.49
N VAL A 164 9.83 2.18 -9.30
CA VAL A 164 8.42 2.11 -8.90
C VAL A 164 7.79 3.51 -8.86
N ALA A 165 8.49 4.48 -8.28
CA ALA A 165 8.05 5.88 -8.25
C ALA A 165 7.84 6.45 -9.66
N GLU A 166 8.76 6.20 -10.59
CA GLU A 166 8.63 6.61 -12.00
C GLU A 166 7.40 5.99 -12.68
N ARG A 167 7.13 4.70 -12.45
CA ARG A 167 5.94 4.03 -12.97
C ARG A 167 4.64 4.63 -12.41
N ILE A 168 4.64 4.99 -11.13
CA ILE A 168 3.50 5.68 -10.50
C ILE A 168 3.31 7.05 -11.15
N GLU A 169 4.38 7.83 -11.34
CA GLU A 169 4.30 9.15 -11.99
C GLU A 169 3.73 9.05 -13.42
N ALA A 170 4.20 8.07 -14.21
CA ALA A 170 3.69 7.82 -15.55
C ALA A 170 2.19 7.50 -15.52
N ALA A 171 1.75 6.56 -14.67
CA ALA A 171 0.35 6.21 -14.53
C ALA A 171 -0.54 7.38 -14.07
N LEU A 172 -0.01 8.29 -13.25
CA LEU A 172 -0.70 9.52 -12.85
C LEU A 172 -0.80 10.54 -13.98
N ALA A 173 0.20 10.61 -14.86
CA ALA A 173 0.22 11.48 -16.03
C ALA A 173 -0.82 11.02 -17.07
N ASP A 174 -0.84 9.72 -17.40
CA ASP A 174 -1.76 9.12 -18.35
C ASP A 174 -3.23 9.35 -17.96
N ARG A 175 -3.52 9.24 -16.66
CA ARG A 175 -4.86 9.54 -16.13
C ARG A 175 -5.28 11.00 -16.30
N ARG A 176 -4.35 11.93 -16.31
CA ARG A 176 -4.64 13.36 -16.53
C ARG A 176 -4.89 13.69 -18.00
N THR A 177 -4.27 12.93 -18.91
CA THR A 177 -4.42 13.11 -20.35
C THR A 177 -5.64 12.37 -20.94
N GLY A 178 -6.25 11.46 -20.18
CA GLY A 178 -7.40 10.68 -20.62
C GLY A 178 -7.06 9.51 -21.56
N GLU A 179 -5.78 9.21 -21.76
CA GLU A 179 -5.34 8.03 -22.54
C GLU A 179 -5.26 6.79 -21.63
N PRO A 180 -5.83 5.64 -22.07
CA PRO A 180 -5.69 4.38 -21.34
C PRO A 180 -4.24 3.91 -21.39
N ALA A 181 -3.73 3.43 -20.23
CA ALA A 181 -2.41 2.81 -20.15
C ALA A 181 -2.27 1.71 -21.21
N ALA A 182 -1.22 1.77 -22.02
CA ALA A 182 -0.89 0.71 -22.96
C ALA A 182 -0.59 -0.57 -22.16
N ASP A 183 -1.48 -1.55 -22.33
CA ASP A 183 -1.28 -2.90 -21.81
C ASP A 183 0.00 -3.46 -22.44
N GLY A 184 1.00 -3.75 -21.61
CA GLY A 184 2.28 -4.32 -22.05
C GLY A 184 2.07 -5.73 -22.58
N GLY A 185 1.61 -5.82 -23.83
CA GLY A 185 1.36 -7.06 -24.55
C GLY A 185 2.59 -7.96 -24.54
N ALA A 186 2.44 -9.13 -23.94
CA ALA A 186 3.33 -10.26 -24.10
C ALA A 186 3.50 -10.56 -25.58
N GLY A 187 4.75 -10.46 -26.06
CA GLY A 187 5.09 -10.82 -27.42
C GLY A 187 4.78 -12.28 -27.68
N GLU A 188 3.82 -12.54 -28.55
CA GLU A 188 3.64 -13.84 -29.18
C GLU A 188 4.85 -14.11 -30.06
N ASP A 189 5.70 -15.01 -29.62
CA ASP A 189 6.70 -15.67 -30.46
C ASP A 189 5.98 -16.59 -31.46
N ARG A 190 5.79 -16.12 -32.68
CA ARG A 190 5.45 -16.95 -33.83
C ARG A 190 6.74 -17.40 -34.48
N SER A 191 7.20 -18.58 -34.15
CA SER A 191 8.13 -19.31 -35.04
C SER A 191 7.32 -20.23 -35.96
N GLU A 192 7.15 -19.80 -37.19
CA GLU A 192 6.90 -20.68 -38.32
C GLU A 192 8.22 -21.29 -38.78
N ALA A 193 8.30 -22.59 -38.83
CA ALA A 193 8.88 -23.39 -39.95
C ALA A 193 8.67 -24.87 -39.66
#